data_f60523d361f02fc6e6a1bcb88052bdb3
#
_entry.id   f60523d361f02fc6e6a1bcb88052bdb3
#
_cell.length_a   1.000
_cell.length_b   1.000
_cell.length_c   1.000
_cell.angle_alpha   90.00
_cell.angle_beta   90.00
_cell.angle_gamma   90.00
#
_symmetry.space_group_name_H-M   'P 1'
#
loop_
_entity.id
_entity.type
_entity.pdbx_description
1 polymer ?
#
loop_
_entity_poly.entity_id
_entity_poly.type
_entity_poly.pdbx_seq_one_letter_code
_entity_poly.pdbx_strand_id
1 'polypeptide(L)'
;MATLTLRASKGSPLTNNEVDANFTNLNTDKYESGSNASFGTISGTTVTVTSVATTGALSVGGSRTSSTSATISAAGADQAAATAMTSTYNVVTTATADQGVKLPDCAAGLEILILNDTANNIKIYPSTGEAIDGGSA
;
A
#
# COMPACT_ATOMS: atom_id res chain seq x y z
N MET A 1 5.49 10.84 -28.31
CA MET A 1 5.72 9.53 -28.97
C MET A 1 6.90 9.70 -29.92
N ALA A 2 7.93 8.87 -29.79
CA ALA A 2 9.09 8.92 -30.68
C ALA A 2 8.70 8.63 -32.13
N THR A 3 9.22 9.43 -33.06
CA THR A 3 9.05 9.19 -34.49
C THR A 3 10.31 8.51 -35.01
N LEU A 4 10.17 7.27 -35.50
CA LEU A 4 11.29 6.52 -36.02
C LEU A 4 11.27 6.55 -37.56
N THR A 5 12.44 6.76 -38.19
CA THR A 5 12.58 6.62 -39.63
C THR A 5 12.86 5.19 -39.97
N LEU A 6 11.92 4.49 -40.64
CA LEU A 6 12.09 3.11 -41.05
C LEU A 6 12.71 3.03 -42.43
N ARG A 7 13.72 2.18 -42.61
CA ARG A 7 14.36 1.92 -43.90
C ARG A 7 13.35 1.46 -44.97
N ALA A 8 12.39 0.63 -44.58
CA ALA A 8 11.37 0.12 -45.51
C ALA A 8 10.49 1.27 -46.05
N SER A 9 10.14 2.25 -45.22
CA SER A 9 9.34 3.40 -45.65
C SER A 9 10.16 4.40 -46.47
N LYS A 10 11.47 4.51 -46.22
CA LYS A 10 12.36 5.41 -46.91
C LYS A 10 12.73 4.91 -48.31
N GLY A 11 12.77 3.59 -48.51
CA GLY A 11 13.16 2.96 -49.79
C GLY A 11 14.67 3.05 -50.14
N SER A 12 15.50 3.55 -49.20
CA SER A 12 16.95 3.68 -49.32
C SER A 12 17.63 3.43 -47.97
N PRO A 13 18.95 3.19 -47.91
CA PRO A 13 19.65 3.09 -46.62
C PRO A 13 19.43 4.31 -45.73
N LEU A 14 19.35 4.08 -44.43
CA LEU A 14 19.34 5.16 -43.47
C LEU A 14 20.70 5.86 -43.45
N THR A 15 20.70 7.16 -43.34
CA THR A 15 21.91 7.95 -43.07
C THR A 15 22.33 7.79 -41.60
N ASN A 16 23.59 8.12 -41.28
CA ASN A 16 24.06 8.08 -39.90
C ASN A 16 23.20 8.96 -38.98
N ASN A 17 22.82 10.16 -39.44
CA ASN A 17 21.97 11.07 -38.65
C ASN A 17 20.58 10.47 -38.39
N GLU A 18 20.00 9.74 -39.32
CA GLU A 18 18.70 9.08 -39.11
C GLU A 18 18.82 7.89 -38.15
N VAL A 19 19.93 7.17 -38.19
CA VAL A 19 20.23 6.12 -37.20
C VAL A 19 20.39 6.72 -35.81
N ASP A 20 21.20 7.74 -35.68
CA ASP A 20 21.43 8.42 -34.40
C ASP A 20 20.15 9.06 -33.86
N ALA A 21 19.33 9.67 -34.74
CA ALA A 21 18.03 10.21 -34.33
C ALA A 21 17.06 9.11 -33.87
N ASN A 22 17.05 7.95 -34.51
CA ASN A 22 16.23 6.81 -34.06
C ASN A 22 16.64 6.33 -32.66
N PHE A 23 17.95 6.21 -32.39
CA PHE A 23 18.43 5.84 -31.06
C PHE A 23 18.12 6.91 -30.01
N THR A 24 18.29 8.18 -30.35
CA THR A 24 17.95 9.28 -29.46
C THR A 24 16.46 9.29 -29.12
N ASN A 25 15.59 9.11 -30.13
CA ASN A 25 14.15 9.07 -29.94
C ASN A 25 13.73 7.87 -29.06
N LEU A 26 14.28 6.67 -29.31
CA LEU A 26 14.03 5.50 -28.47
C LEU A 26 14.50 5.71 -27.03
N ASN A 27 15.66 6.34 -26.84
CA ASN A 27 16.19 6.62 -25.52
C ASN A 27 15.36 7.66 -24.77
N THR A 28 14.83 8.67 -25.47
CA THR A 28 13.98 9.71 -24.88
C THR A 28 12.62 9.16 -24.45
N ASP A 29 12.07 8.18 -25.18
CA ASP A 29 10.76 7.60 -24.89
C ASP A 29 10.81 6.42 -23.89
N LYS A 30 12.00 5.87 -23.63
CA LYS A 30 12.10 4.80 -22.62
C LYS A 30 12.06 5.39 -21.21
N TYR A 31 11.43 4.64 -20.32
CA TYR A 31 11.52 4.96 -18.89
C TYR A 31 12.93 4.70 -18.36
N GLU A 32 13.55 5.71 -17.77
CA GLU A 32 14.83 5.59 -17.09
C GLU A 32 14.63 5.56 -15.55
N SER A 33 15.45 4.77 -14.86
CA SER A 33 15.43 4.71 -13.40
C SER A 33 15.61 6.10 -12.79
N GLY A 34 14.73 6.48 -11.88
CA GLY A 34 14.71 7.80 -11.23
C GLY A 34 13.89 8.87 -11.96
N SER A 35 13.35 8.59 -13.16
CA SER A 35 12.46 9.50 -13.88
C SER A 35 10.99 9.21 -13.60
N ASN A 36 10.13 10.23 -13.70
CA ASN A 36 8.70 10.03 -13.63
C ASN A 36 8.17 9.48 -14.95
N ALA A 37 7.48 8.33 -14.89
CA ALA A 37 6.78 7.77 -16.03
C ALA A 37 5.30 8.13 -15.96
N SER A 38 4.72 8.59 -17.07
CA SER A 38 3.28 8.82 -17.20
C SER A 38 2.67 7.74 -18.08
N PHE A 39 1.80 6.92 -17.52
CA PHE A 39 1.10 5.86 -18.22
C PHE A 39 -0.41 6.15 -18.23
N GLY A 40 -1.04 6.06 -19.39
CA GLY A 40 -2.49 6.11 -19.48
C GLY A 40 -3.14 4.86 -18.87
N THR A 41 -2.56 3.69 -19.15
CA THR A 41 -2.98 2.42 -18.58
C THR A 41 -1.75 1.53 -18.39
N ILE A 42 -1.64 0.89 -17.24
CA ILE A 42 -0.68 -0.17 -16.98
C ILE A 42 -1.46 -1.48 -16.98
N SER A 43 -1.12 -2.38 -17.90
CA SER A 43 -1.74 -3.70 -18.01
C SER A 43 -0.67 -4.79 -17.85
N GLY A 44 -0.93 -5.76 -17.00
CA GLY A 44 -0.01 -6.88 -16.76
C GLY A 44 -0.59 -7.85 -15.72
N THR A 45 0.03 -9.02 -15.61
CA THR A 45 -0.33 -10.01 -14.59
C THR A 45 0.09 -9.60 -13.19
N THR A 46 1.18 -8.82 -13.07
CA THR A 46 1.70 -8.34 -11.78
C THR A 46 2.30 -6.96 -11.95
N VAL A 47 1.94 -6.03 -11.08
CA VAL A 47 2.59 -4.74 -10.91
C VAL A 47 3.14 -4.69 -9.49
N THR A 48 4.47 -4.63 -9.36
CA THR A 48 5.14 -4.55 -8.05
C THR A 48 5.62 -3.13 -7.82
N VAL A 49 5.17 -2.52 -6.74
CA VAL A 49 5.55 -1.15 -6.35
C VAL A 49 5.85 -1.10 -4.86
N THR A 50 6.77 -0.24 -4.45
CA THR A 50 7.09 -0.03 -3.02
C THR A 50 5.97 0.73 -2.31
N SER A 51 5.35 1.69 -2.99
CA SER A 51 4.22 2.45 -2.48
C SER A 51 3.33 2.94 -3.62
N VAL A 52 2.05 3.12 -3.32
CA VAL A 52 1.07 3.73 -4.23
C VAL A 52 0.49 4.95 -3.54
N ALA A 53 0.74 6.13 -4.10
CA ALA A 53 0.07 7.37 -3.71
C ALA A 53 -0.95 7.73 -4.79
N THR A 54 -2.21 7.92 -4.40
CA THR A 54 -3.28 8.30 -5.33
C THR A 54 -3.83 9.68 -4.97
N THR A 55 -4.04 10.53 -5.96
CA THR A 55 -4.74 11.82 -5.80
C THR A 55 -6.25 11.71 -5.97
N GLY A 56 -6.73 10.53 -6.33
CA GLY A 56 -8.13 10.18 -6.50
C GLY A 56 -8.45 8.85 -5.81
N ALA A 57 -9.62 8.29 -6.11
CA ALA A 57 -10.03 7.00 -5.56
C ALA A 57 -9.14 5.86 -6.06
N LEU A 58 -8.74 4.96 -5.16
CA LEU A 58 -8.16 3.67 -5.51
C LEU A 58 -9.29 2.64 -5.64
N SER A 59 -9.55 2.15 -6.84
CA SER A 59 -10.51 1.08 -7.08
C SER A 59 -9.78 -0.27 -7.21
N VAL A 60 -10.15 -1.23 -6.37
CA VAL A 60 -9.60 -2.59 -6.39
C VAL A 60 -10.72 -3.54 -6.77
N GLY A 61 -10.66 -4.12 -7.98
CA GLY A 61 -11.69 -5.02 -8.51
C GLY A 61 -11.64 -6.45 -7.98
N GLY A 62 -10.67 -6.80 -7.14
CA GLY A 62 -10.47 -8.12 -6.55
C GLY A 62 -10.21 -8.06 -5.05
N SER A 63 -9.76 -9.18 -4.50
CA SER A 63 -9.37 -9.25 -3.09
C SER A 63 -8.17 -8.35 -2.80
N ARG A 64 -8.27 -7.61 -1.70
CA ARG A 64 -7.15 -6.84 -1.15
C ARG A 64 -6.56 -7.60 0.03
N THR A 65 -5.28 -7.94 -0.04
CA THR A 65 -4.56 -8.51 1.10
C THR A 65 -3.83 -7.38 1.83
N SER A 66 -4.13 -7.19 3.10
CA SER A 66 -3.41 -6.27 3.98
C SER A 66 -2.37 -7.04 4.80
N SER A 67 -1.31 -6.35 5.24
CA SER A 67 -0.36 -6.95 6.18
C SER A 67 -1.09 -7.33 7.48
N THR A 68 -0.87 -8.54 7.95
CA THR A 68 -1.40 -9.00 9.23
C THR A 68 -0.31 -8.98 10.28
N SER A 69 -0.66 -8.59 11.50
CA SER A 69 0.17 -8.91 12.66
C SER A 69 -0.07 -10.39 12.98
N ALA A 70 0.93 -11.22 12.75
CA ALA A 70 0.79 -12.67 12.70
C ALA A 70 0.24 -13.31 14.00
N THR A 71 0.51 -12.73 15.16
CA THR A 71 0.00 -13.21 16.46
C THR A 71 0.02 -12.06 17.46
N ILE A 72 -1.15 -11.52 17.80
CA ILE A 72 -1.30 -10.60 18.90
C ILE A 72 -1.78 -11.36 20.11
N SER A 73 -1.06 -11.22 21.22
CA SER A 73 -1.55 -11.60 22.55
C SER A 73 -2.12 -10.36 23.21
N ALA A 74 -3.40 -10.37 23.55
CA ALA A 74 -3.97 -9.30 24.36
C ALA A 74 -3.30 -9.30 25.73
N ALA A 75 -3.08 -8.13 26.32
CA ALA A 75 -2.46 -7.98 27.63
C ALA A 75 -3.12 -6.85 28.43
N GLY A 76 -2.88 -6.84 29.72
CA GLY A 76 -3.35 -5.81 30.63
C GLY A 76 -4.86 -5.69 30.73
N ALA A 77 -5.30 -5.05 31.80
CA ALA A 77 -6.72 -4.76 32.08
C ALA A 77 -7.05 -3.26 31.89
N ASP A 78 -6.08 -2.47 31.45
CA ASP A 78 -6.18 -1.04 31.22
C ASP A 78 -5.44 -0.60 29.94
N GLN A 79 -5.65 0.63 29.53
CA GLN A 79 -5.05 1.20 28.31
C GLN A 79 -3.51 1.18 28.31
N ALA A 80 -2.89 1.43 29.48
CA ALA A 80 -1.43 1.54 29.59
C ALA A 80 -0.74 0.19 29.38
N ALA A 81 -1.34 -0.89 29.90
CA ALA A 81 -0.82 -2.25 29.84
C ALA A 81 -1.33 -3.05 28.63
N ALA A 82 -2.30 -2.52 27.87
CA ALA A 82 -2.85 -3.18 26.69
C ALA A 82 -1.82 -3.30 25.56
N THR A 83 -1.86 -4.41 24.82
CA THR A 83 -0.96 -4.64 23.67
C THR A 83 -1.27 -3.67 22.54
N ALA A 84 -0.28 -2.89 22.11
CA ALA A 84 -0.42 -1.96 20.99
C ALA A 84 -0.52 -2.70 19.66
N MET A 85 -1.45 -2.28 18.81
CA MET A 85 -1.58 -2.75 17.44
C MET A 85 -0.76 -1.87 16.50
N THR A 86 -0.10 -2.52 15.52
CA THR A 86 0.80 -1.84 14.56
C THR A 86 0.43 -2.11 13.10
N SER A 87 -0.61 -2.90 12.86
CA SER A 87 -1.06 -3.29 11.51
C SER A 87 -2.50 -2.86 11.28
N THR A 88 -2.90 -2.76 10.02
CA THR A 88 -4.31 -2.48 9.65
C THR A 88 -5.22 -3.70 9.82
N TYR A 89 -4.67 -4.91 9.76
CA TYR A 89 -5.38 -6.16 10.04
C TYR A 89 -4.67 -6.91 11.16
N ASN A 90 -5.39 -7.19 12.23
CA ASN A 90 -4.84 -7.75 13.46
C ASN A 90 -5.66 -8.97 13.87
N VAL A 91 -4.98 -10.08 14.17
CA VAL A 91 -5.59 -11.30 14.69
C VAL A 91 -5.12 -11.51 16.14
N VAL A 92 -6.05 -11.43 17.08
CA VAL A 92 -5.77 -11.72 18.49
C VAL A 92 -5.96 -13.23 18.68
N THR A 93 -4.88 -13.93 18.93
CA THR A 93 -4.87 -15.41 19.08
C THR A 93 -4.75 -15.87 20.53
N THR A 94 -4.40 -14.97 21.44
CA THR A 94 -4.25 -15.26 22.86
C THR A 94 -4.85 -14.13 23.69
N ALA A 95 -5.76 -14.47 24.57
CA ALA A 95 -6.31 -13.56 25.58
C ALA A 95 -6.82 -14.36 26.79
N THR A 96 -6.68 -13.81 27.99
CA THR A 96 -7.50 -14.17 29.14
C THR A 96 -8.62 -13.13 29.31
N ALA A 97 -9.60 -13.43 30.15
CA ALA A 97 -10.72 -12.51 30.37
C ALA A 97 -10.23 -11.09 30.75
N ASP A 98 -10.87 -10.08 30.17
CA ASP A 98 -10.61 -8.65 30.42
C ASP A 98 -9.25 -8.11 29.94
N GLN A 99 -8.45 -8.89 29.28
CA GLN A 99 -7.24 -8.38 28.61
C GLN A 99 -7.60 -7.53 27.38
N GLY A 100 -6.71 -6.62 27.02
CA GLY A 100 -6.97 -5.63 25.99
C GLY A 100 -5.90 -5.48 24.93
N VAL A 101 -6.31 -4.83 23.86
CA VAL A 101 -5.46 -4.33 22.79
C VAL A 101 -5.68 -2.82 22.66
N LYS A 102 -4.65 -2.10 22.22
CA LYS A 102 -4.68 -0.64 22.06
C LYS A 102 -4.56 -0.26 20.59
N LEU A 103 -5.46 0.59 20.14
CA LEU A 103 -5.43 1.16 18.79
C LEU A 103 -4.18 2.04 18.59
N PRO A 104 -3.66 2.14 17.36
CA PRO A 104 -2.67 3.15 17.03
C PRO A 104 -3.27 4.56 17.10
N ASP A 105 -2.42 5.59 17.01
CA ASP A 105 -2.86 6.98 16.97
C ASP A 105 -3.82 7.22 15.80
N CYS A 106 -4.88 7.97 16.07
CA CYS A 106 -5.94 8.25 15.13
C CYS A 106 -5.41 9.09 13.94
N ALA A 107 -5.74 8.68 12.73
CA ALA A 107 -5.45 9.42 11.52
C ALA A 107 -6.66 9.37 10.59
N ALA A 108 -6.88 10.45 9.84
CA ALA A 108 -7.98 10.50 8.88
C ALA A 108 -7.84 9.40 7.82
N GLY A 109 -8.87 8.59 7.64
CA GLY A 109 -8.89 7.47 6.70
C GLY A 109 -8.20 6.20 7.17
N LEU A 110 -7.74 6.14 8.43
CA LEU A 110 -7.20 4.93 9.03
C LEU A 110 -8.34 3.94 9.32
N GLU A 111 -8.21 2.73 8.79
CA GLU A 111 -9.10 1.61 9.08
C GLU A 111 -8.29 0.52 9.81
N ILE A 112 -8.81 0.05 10.94
CA ILE A 112 -8.21 -1.06 11.71
C ILE A 112 -9.22 -2.18 11.78
N LEU A 113 -8.84 -3.35 11.29
CA LEU A 113 -9.62 -4.58 11.42
C LEU A 113 -9.02 -5.43 12.54
N ILE A 114 -9.88 -5.86 13.46
CA ILE A 114 -9.51 -6.72 14.58
C ILE A 114 -10.33 -7.99 14.52
N LEU A 115 -9.66 -9.11 14.37
CA LEU A 115 -10.26 -10.43 14.52
C LEU A 115 -9.87 -10.98 15.90
N ASN A 116 -10.86 -11.25 16.74
CA ASN A 116 -10.65 -11.98 17.98
C ASN A 116 -10.83 -13.48 17.73
N ASP A 117 -9.72 -14.19 17.63
CA ASP A 117 -9.65 -15.65 17.45
C ASP A 117 -9.38 -16.34 18.80
N THR A 118 -10.01 -15.85 19.85
CA THR A 118 -9.93 -16.43 21.21
C THR A 118 -11.33 -16.76 21.74
N ALA A 119 -11.40 -17.59 22.75
CA ALA A 119 -12.67 -17.89 23.44
C ALA A 119 -13.10 -16.80 24.43
N ASN A 120 -12.26 -15.80 24.68
CA ASN A 120 -12.48 -14.77 25.69
C ASN A 120 -12.84 -13.43 25.04
N ASN A 121 -13.62 -12.63 25.74
CA ASN A 121 -13.81 -11.22 25.38
C ASN A 121 -12.50 -10.47 25.57
N ILE A 122 -12.22 -9.55 24.63
CA ILE A 122 -11.10 -8.62 24.72
C ILE A 122 -11.62 -7.19 24.84
N LYS A 123 -10.85 -6.34 25.49
CA LYS A 123 -11.10 -4.89 25.54
C LYS A 123 -10.31 -4.20 24.44
N ILE A 124 -10.92 -3.19 23.82
CA ILE A 124 -10.26 -2.34 22.82
C ILE A 124 -10.13 -0.94 23.43
N TYR A 125 -8.89 -0.50 23.57
CA TYR A 125 -8.58 0.82 24.10
C TYR A 125 -8.16 1.76 22.98
N PRO A 126 -8.51 3.05 23.04
CA PRO A 126 -7.97 4.06 22.15
C PRO A 126 -6.47 4.24 22.38
N SER A 127 -5.80 4.96 21.50
CA SER A 127 -4.46 5.46 21.80
C SER A 127 -4.46 6.44 22.95
N THR A 128 -3.29 6.65 23.58
CA THR A 128 -3.16 7.51 24.76
C THR A 128 -3.58 8.95 24.45
N GLY A 129 -4.52 9.47 25.20
CA GLY A 129 -5.07 10.81 24.99
C GLY A 129 -6.21 10.90 23.99
N GLU A 130 -6.63 9.77 23.42
CA GLU A 130 -7.74 9.67 22.47
C GLU A 130 -8.97 9.00 23.13
N ALA A 131 -10.09 8.98 22.41
CA ALA A 131 -11.33 8.38 22.87
C ALA A 131 -11.98 7.55 21.76
N ILE A 132 -12.77 6.53 22.13
CA ILE A 132 -13.67 5.80 21.23
C ILE A 132 -15.09 6.27 21.54
N ASP A 133 -15.82 6.73 20.53
CA ASP A 133 -17.21 7.21 20.64
C ASP A 133 -17.41 8.28 21.74
N GLY A 134 -16.40 9.12 21.97
CA GLY A 134 -16.43 10.17 22.99
C GLY A 134 -16.29 9.68 24.43
N GLY A 135 -16.08 8.39 24.63
CA GLY A 135 -15.78 7.81 25.94
C GLY A 135 -14.33 8.06 26.36
N SER A 136 -14.07 8.27 27.64
CA SER A 136 -12.71 8.24 28.21
C SER A 136 -12.22 6.80 28.33
N ALA A 137 -10.93 6.59 28.13
CA ALA A 137 -10.28 5.30 28.32
C ALA A 137 -10.16 4.94 29.80
#